data_622f98c5597e00fb16c4a7042dcf9875
#
_entry.id   622f98c5597e00fb16c4a7042dcf9875
#
_cell.length_a   1.000
_cell.length_b   1.000
_cell.length_c   1.000
_cell.angle_alpha   90.00
_cell.angle_beta   90.00
_cell.angle_gamma   90.00
#
_symmetry.space_group_name_H-M   'P 1'
#
loop_
_entity.id
_entity.type
_entity.pdbx_description
1 polymer ?
#
loop_
_entity_poly.entity_id
_entity_poly.type
_entity_poly.pdbx_seq_one_letter_code
_entity_poly.pdbx_strand_id
1 'polypeptide(L)'
;MRDIEIVKRIEELRIFRSLIGVDLSSSDISRIWGPQYSKNSEMVECNQLNGEAEEKIHLLKRSLSHFLFFDKVKFIGISGSVGAGFAKKEDDIDLFIVVEDDFMWIYRLFLELSNLFGGRIRLKKDKNDVKDKFCVNLIAEERGIVFDNDIFNFHELMFLKPVYNEKYMRHI
;
A
#
# COMPACT_ATOMS: atom_id res chain seq x y z
N MET A 1 10.87 18.76 21.91
CA MET A 1 11.66 17.73 21.21
C MET A 1 10.80 16.96 20.18
N ARG A 2 9.64 16.43 20.58
CA ARG A 2 8.70 15.71 19.66
C ARG A 2 8.25 16.53 18.44
N ASP A 3 7.93 17.80 18.59
CA ASP A 3 7.41 18.65 17.49
C ASP A 3 8.47 18.92 16.40
N ILE A 4 9.73 19.09 16.77
CA ILE A 4 10.83 19.30 15.81
C ILE A 4 11.03 18.03 14.96
N GLU A 5 10.92 16.88 15.56
CA GLU A 5 11.05 15.59 14.86
C GLU A 5 9.89 15.36 13.90
N ILE A 6 8.66 15.72 14.30
CA ILE A 6 7.48 15.67 13.44
C ILE A 6 7.63 16.61 12.24
N VAL A 7 8.03 17.86 12.46
CA VAL A 7 8.24 18.82 11.36
C VAL A 7 9.30 18.31 10.38
N LYS A 8 10.38 17.72 10.87
CA LYS A 8 11.41 17.11 10.03
C LYS A 8 10.85 15.96 9.19
N ARG A 9 10.05 15.08 9.77
CA ARG A 9 9.41 13.97 9.06
C ARG A 9 8.41 14.46 7.99
N ILE A 10 7.65 15.50 8.28
CA ILE A 10 6.76 16.12 7.28
C ILE A 10 7.57 16.61 6.08
N GLU A 11 8.70 17.27 6.33
CA GLU A 11 9.55 17.79 5.24
C GLU A 11 10.20 16.66 4.44
N GLU A 12 10.73 15.62 5.09
CA GLU A 12 11.26 14.43 4.44
C GLU A 12 10.20 13.77 3.54
N LEU A 13 8.96 13.62 4.04
CA LEU A 13 7.88 13.04 3.27
C LEU A 13 7.45 13.95 2.10
N ARG A 14 7.45 15.26 2.30
CA ARG A 14 7.14 16.23 1.25
C ARG A 14 8.17 16.16 0.11
N ILE A 15 9.45 16.13 0.44
CA ILE A 15 10.54 15.96 -0.53
C ILE A 15 10.38 14.62 -1.27
N PHE A 16 10.18 13.53 -0.55
CA PHE A 16 10.01 12.20 -1.15
C PHE A 16 8.84 12.19 -2.14
N ARG A 17 7.68 12.72 -1.75
CA ARG A 17 6.49 12.75 -2.63
C ARG A 17 6.72 13.66 -3.85
N SER A 18 7.39 14.78 -3.71
CA SER A 18 7.74 15.65 -4.85
C SER A 18 8.65 14.94 -5.87
N LEU A 19 9.58 14.11 -5.41
CA LEU A 19 10.45 13.32 -6.28
C LEU A 19 9.69 12.28 -7.12
N ILE A 20 8.57 11.78 -6.60
CA ILE A 20 7.69 10.87 -7.34
C ILE A 20 6.55 11.59 -8.08
N GLY A 21 6.60 12.94 -8.13
CA GLY A 21 5.66 13.77 -8.87
C GLY A 21 4.29 13.93 -8.22
N VAL A 22 4.20 13.81 -6.90
CA VAL A 22 2.96 13.93 -6.12
C VAL A 22 3.17 14.84 -4.93
N ASP A 23 2.23 15.75 -4.68
CA ASP A 23 2.28 16.63 -3.52
C ASP A 23 1.75 15.97 -2.25
N LEU A 24 2.28 16.41 -1.10
CA LEU A 24 1.75 16.06 0.21
C LEU A 24 0.67 17.06 0.59
N SER A 25 -0.58 16.62 0.63
CA SER A 25 -1.71 17.51 0.92
C SER A 25 -1.79 17.90 2.41
N SER A 26 -2.42 19.05 2.67
CA SER A 26 -2.71 19.48 4.05
C SER A 26 -3.61 18.51 4.80
N SER A 27 -4.50 17.81 4.07
CA SER A 27 -5.35 16.76 4.65
C SER A 27 -4.56 15.52 5.05
N ASP A 28 -3.54 15.12 4.27
CA ASP A 28 -2.65 14.02 4.64
C ASP A 28 -1.84 14.37 5.89
N ILE A 29 -1.28 15.59 5.95
CA ILE A 29 -0.56 16.07 7.14
C ILE A 29 -1.47 16.06 8.37
N SER A 30 -2.69 16.59 8.23
CA SER A 30 -3.67 16.62 9.31
C SER A 30 -4.07 15.23 9.78
N ARG A 31 -4.25 14.29 8.86
CA ARG A 31 -4.61 12.90 9.15
C ARG A 31 -3.49 12.16 9.88
N ILE A 32 -2.24 12.36 9.48
CA ILE A 32 -1.07 11.61 10.00
C ILE A 32 -0.59 12.18 11.32
N TRP A 33 -0.46 13.50 11.42
CA TRP A 33 0.16 14.16 12.60
C TRP A 33 -0.76 15.08 13.39
N GLY A 34 -1.95 15.37 12.86
CA GLY A 34 -2.93 16.24 13.48
C GLY A 34 -3.04 17.63 12.82
N PRO A 35 -4.19 18.30 13.01
CA PRO A 35 -4.53 19.54 12.30
C PRO A 35 -3.59 20.72 12.65
N GLN A 36 -2.89 20.69 13.78
CA GLN A 36 -1.96 21.75 14.18
C GLN A 36 -0.76 21.84 13.24
N TYR A 37 -0.38 20.76 12.54
CA TYR A 37 0.76 20.73 11.62
C TYR A 37 0.39 21.09 10.18
N SER A 38 -0.91 21.16 9.85
CA SER A 38 -1.41 21.50 8.52
C SER A 38 -1.63 22.99 8.28
N LYS A 39 -1.59 23.82 9.32
CA LYS A 39 -1.99 25.25 9.28
C LYS A 39 -1.14 26.13 8.36
N ASN A 40 0.09 25.74 8.02
CA ASN A 40 1.02 26.51 7.20
C ASN A 40 1.21 25.93 5.79
N SER A 41 0.48 24.88 5.42
CA SER A 41 0.53 24.33 4.08
C SER A 41 -0.55 24.98 3.23
N GLU A 42 -0.17 25.53 2.08
CA GLU A 42 -1.13 25.98 1.07
C GLU A 42 -2.18 24.88 0.86
N MET A 43 -3.45 25.28 0.77
CA MET A 43 -4.57 24.35 0.63
C MET A 43 -4.44 23.60 -0.71
N VAL A 44 -3.66 22.55 -0.73
CA VAL A 44 -3.79 21.53 -1.77
C VAL A 44 -5.00 20.68 -1.39
N GLU A 45 -6.00 20.66 -2.24
CA GLU A 45 -7.22 19.91 -2.02
C GLU A 45 -6.94 18.45 -1.66
N CYS A 46 -7.78 17.89 -0.81
CA CYS A 46 -7.76 16.50 -0.39
C CYS A 46 -7.46 15.57 -1.59
N ASN A 47 -6.44 14.75 -1.50
CA ASN A 47 -6.16 13.70 -2.49
C ASN A 47 -7.37 12.74 -2.54
N GLN A 48 -8.38 13.10 -3.32
CA GLN A 48 -9.34 12.13 -3.80
C GLN A 48 -8.54 11.11 -4.62
N LEU A 49 -8.87 9.84 -4.42
CA LEU A 49 -8.39 8.78 -5.31
C LEU A 49 -8.64 9.24 -6.75
N ASN A 50 -7.63 9.18 -7.61
CA ASN A 50 -7.90 9.36 -9.02
C ASN A 50 -8.71 8.16 -9.54
N GLY A 51 -9.42 8.33 -10.67
CA GLY A 51 -10.30 7.29 -11.20
C GLY A 51 -9.58 5.96 -11.46
N GLU A 52 -8.32 6.00 -11.89
CA GLU A 52 -7.50 4.80 -12.11
C GLU A 52 -7.24 4.03 -10.81
N ALA A 53 -6.95 4.74 -9.71
CA ALA A 53 -6.77 4.09 -8.41
C ALA A 53 -8.06 3.43 -7.92
N GLU A 54 -9.20 4.10 -8.11
CA GLU A 54 -10.51 3.54 -7.76
C GLU A 54 -10.81 2.27 -8.56
N GLU A 55 -10.60 2.28 -9.88
CA GLU A 55 -10.81 1.11 -10.74
C GLU A 55 -9.93 -0.08 -10.31
N LYS A 56 -8.66 0.18 -10.00
CA LYS A 56 -7.72 -0.85 -9.54
C LYS A 56 -8.11 -1.42 -8.17
N ILE A 57 -8.59 -0.59 -7.25
CA ILE A 57 -9.12 -1.04 -5.96
C ILE A 57 -10.36 -1.93 -6.18
N HIS A 58 -11.27 -1.54 -7.08
CA HIS A 58 -12.43 -2.36 -7.43
C HIS A 58 -12.03 -3.69 -8.08
N LEU A 59 -11.01 -3.69 -8.92
CA LEU A 59 -10.45 -4.90 -9.52
C LEU A 59 -9.95 -5.87 -8.44
N LEU A 60 -9.17 -5.38 -7.47
CA LEU A 60 -8.71 -6.22 -6.37
C LEU A 60 -9.87 -6.75 -5.53
N LYS A 61 -10.83 -5.90 -5.17
CA LYS A 61 -12.01 -6.34 -4.39
C LYS A 61 -12.77 -7.48 -5.06
N ARG A 62 -12.92 -7.44 -6.38
CA ARG A 62 -13.55 -8.54 -7.15
C ARG A 62 -12.69 -9.81 -7.20
N SER A 63 -11.37 -9.64 -7.06
CA SER A 63 -10.41 -10.74 -7.12
C SER A 63 -10.03 -11.30 -5.74
N LEU A 64 -10.62 -10.78 -4.65
CA LEU A 64 -10.24 -11.17 -3.29
C LEU A 64 -10.33 -12.66 -3.02
N SER A 65 -11.29 -13.37 -3.63
CA SER A 65 -11.42 -14.82 -3.47
C SER A 65 -10.17 -15.60 -3.88
N HIS A 66 -9.37 -15.06 -4.83
CA HIS A 66 -8.10 -15.68 -5.24
C HIS A 66 -7.01 -15.53 -4.19
N PHE A 67 -7.14 -14.55 -3.29
CA PHE A 67 -6.18 -14.29 -2.21
C PHE A 67 -6.62 -14.92 -0.88
N LEU A 68 -7.94 -15.03 -0.66
CA LEU A 68 -8.54 -15.56 0.56
C LEU A 68 -8.80 -17.07 0.48
N PHE A 69 -8.00 -17.77 -0.31
CA PHE A 69 -8.13 -19.21 -0.51
C PHE A 69 -7.89 -20.02 0.78
N PHE A 70 -7.11 -19.47 1.69
CA PHE A 70 -6.83 -20.08 2.98
C PHE A 70 -7.29 -19.17 4.13
N ASP A 71 -7.82 -19.74 5.20
CA ASP A 71 -8.17 -19.05 6.43
C ASP A 71 -6.97 -18.40 7.16
N LYS A 72 -5.77 -18.62 6.61
CA LYS A 72 -4.50 -18.17 7.15
C LYS A 72 -4.12 -16.73 6.77
N VAL A 73 -4.89 -16.09 5.90
CA VAL A 73 -4.67 -14.68 5.55
C VAL A 73 -5.25 -13.79 6.65
N LYS A 74 -4.42 -12.97 7.25
CA LYS A 74 -4.79 -12.07 8.35
C LYS A 74 -5.15 -10.67 7.86
N PHE A 75 -4.47 -10.20 6.80
CA PHE A 75 -4.66 -8.85 6.27
C PHE A 75 -4.27 -8.79 4.80
N ILE A 76 -4.99 -7.96 4.03
CA ILE A 76 -4.58 -7.52 2.69
C ILE A 76 -4.79 -6.02 2.60
N GLY A 77 -3.74 -5.30 2.25
CA GLY A 77 -3.77 -3.87 1.93
C GLY A 77 -3.18 -3.59 0.56
N ILE A 78 -3.50 -2.43 0.00
CA ILE A 78 -2.92 -1.88 -1.21
C ILE A 78 -1.92 -0.80 -0.80
N SER A 79 -0.69 -0.92 -1.29
CA SER A 79 0.36 0.07 -1.14
C SER A 79 0.68 0.76 -2.49
N GLY A 80 1.83 1.39 -2.60
CA GLY A 80 2.30 2.01 -3.84
C GLY A 80 1.41 3.14 -4.36
N SER A 81 1.46 3.38 -5.68
CA SER A 81 0.73 4.48 -6.34
C SER A 81 -0.79 4.36 -6.19
N VAL A 82 -1.32 3.14 -6.20
CA VAL A 82 -2.75 2.86 -6.03
C VAL A 82 -3.18 3.17 -4.59
N GLY A 83 -2.43 2.71 -3.60
CA GLY A 83 -2.67 3.00 -2.19
C GLY A 83 -2.61 4.49 -1.89
N ALA A 84 -1.62 5.18 -2.44
CA ALA A 84 -1.42 6.62 -2.28
C ALA A 84 -2.37 7.48 -3.14
N GLY A 85 -3.17 6.89 -4.03
CA GLY A 85 -4.26 7.57 -4.74
C GLY A 85 -3.89 8.25 -6.06
N PHE A 86 -2.69 8.01 -6.61
CA PHE A 86 -2.21 8.62 -7.85
C PHE A 86 -1.82 7.61 -8.94
N ALA A 87 -2.49 6.47 -8.97
CA ALA A 87 -2.21 5.41 -9.94
C ALA A 87 -2.31 5.91 -11.38
N LYS A 88 -1.44 5.35 -12.23
CA LYS A 88 -1.51 5.48 -13.69
C LYS A 88 -2.18 4.25 -14.28
N LYS A 89 -2.65 4.38 -15.51
CA LYS A 89 -3.32 3.30 -16.24
C LYS A 89 -2.43 2.06 -16.40
N GLU A 90 -1.14 2.28 -16.59
CA GLU A 90 -0.14 1.24 -16.83
C GLU A 90 0.40 0.60 -15.53
N ASP A 91 0.07 1.17 -14.37
CA ASP A 91 0.58 0.68 -13.08
C ASP A 91 0.02 -0.72 -12.76
N ASP A 92 0.80 -1.50 -12.03
CA ASP A 92 0.34 -2.68 -11.32
C ASP A 92 -0.33 -2.31 -9.99
N ILE A 93 -0.79 -3.31 -9.27
CA ILE A 93 -1.45 -3.15 -7.98
C ILE A 93 -0.55 -3.79 -6.92
N ASP A 94 0.15 -2.95 -6.16
CA ASP A 94 1.04 -3.39 -5.10
C ASP A 94 0.25 -3.86 -3.88
N LEU A 95 0.51 -5.09 -3.45
CA LEU A 95 -0.15 -5.72 -2.32
C LEU A 95 0.80 -5.90 -1.14
N PHE A 96 0.30 -5.55 0.02
CA PHE A 96 0.84 -5.91 1.31
C PHE A 96 -0.07 -6.96 1.95
N ILE A 97 0.48 -8.16 2.22
CA ILE A 97 -0.28 -9.30 2.72
C ILE A 97 0.35 -9.79 4.02
N VAL A 98 -0.48 -9.97 5.04
CA VAL A 98 -0.07 -10.64 6.28
C VAL A 98 -0.74 -11.99 6.37
N VAL A 99 0.04 -13.00 6.64
CA VAL A 99 -0.41 -14.38 6.84
C VAL A 99 -0.04 -14.89 8.24
N GLU A 100 -0.70 -15.96 8.66
CA GLU A 100 -0.36 -16.66 9.90
C GLU A 100 1.09 -17.15 9.86
N ASP A 101 1.71 -17.24 11.02
CA ASP A 101 3.09 -17.71 11.17
C ASP A 101 3.31 -19.10 10.56
N ASP A 102 4.49 -19.32 10.03
CA ASP A 102 4.94 -20.53 9.35
C ASP A 102 4.17 -20.87 8.05
N PHE A 103 3.37 -19.89 7.53
CA PHE A 103 2.54 -20.10 6.34
C PHE A 103 2.98 -19.34 5.09
N MET A 104 3.90 -18.38 5.22
CA MET A 104 4.31 -17.46 4.15
C MET A 104 4.76 -18.19 2.87
N TRP A 105 5.60 -19.20 2.98
CA TRP A 105 6.15 -19.92 1.83
C TRP A 105 5.10 -20.75 1.09
N ILE A 106 4.19 -21.40 1.84
CA ILE A 106 3.08 -22.17 1.26
C ILE A 106 2.13 -21.22 0.53
N TYR A 107 1.82 -20.09 1.14
CA TYR A 107 0.96 -19.07 0.53
C TYR A 107 1.57 -18.48 -0.75
N ARG A 108 2.87 -18.18 -0.73
CA ARG A 108 3.60 -17.67 -1.90
C ARG A 108 3.58 -18.65 -3.06
N LEU A 109 3.88 -19.92 -2.79
CA LEU A 109 3.80 -20.98 -3.80
C LEU A 109 2.40 -21.07 -4.41
N PHE A 110 1.38 -20.96 -3.57
CA PHE A 110 -0.01 -21.02 -4.02
C PHE A 110 -0.38 -19.83 -4.90
N LEU A 111 0.05 -18.63 -4.55
CA LEU A 111 -0.16 -17.45 -5.39
C LEU A 111 0.49 -17.60 -6.78
N GLU A 112 1.70 -18.15 -6.85
CA GLU A 112 2.37 -18.42 -8.13
C GLU A 112 1.60 -19.46 -8.95
N LEU A 113 1.10 -20.52 -8.32
CA LEU A 113 0.29 -21.54 -8.98
C LEU A 113 -1.08 -21.00 -9.43
N SER A 114 -1.65 -20.01 -8.76
CA SER A 114 -2.93 -19.42 -9.13
C SER A 114 -2.94 -18.83 -10.55
N ASN A 115 -1.78 -18.43 -11.07
CA ASN A 115 -1.64 -17.97 -12.45
C ASN A 115 -1.98 -19.04 -13.49
N LEU A 116 -1.84 -20.32 -13.15
CA LEU A 116 -2.25 -21.43 -14.02
C LEU A 116 -3.78 -21.48 -14.20
N PHE A 117 -4.52 -20.87 -13.28
CA PHE A 117 -5.99 -20.82 -13.26
C PHE A 117 -6.53 -19.40 -13.56
N GLY A 118 -5.75 -18.60 -14.27
CA GLY A 118 -6.16 -17.24 -14.66
C GLY A 118 -5.92 -16.18 -13.59
N GLY A 119 -5.09 -16.45 -12.59
CA GLY A 119 -4.61 -15.45 -11.64
C GLY A 119 -3.85 -14.33 -12.36
N ARG A 120 -3.92 -13.11 -11.82
CA ARG A 120 -3.22 -11.94 -12.35
C ARG A 120 -1.99 -11.57 -11.50
N ILE A 121 -1.33 -12.56 -10.91
CA ILE A 121 -0.14 -12.32 -10.09
C ILE A 121 1.04 -11.98 -11.00
N ARG A 122 1.68 -10.84 -10.74
CA ARG A 122 2.88 -10.41 -11.45
C ARG A 122 4.04 -11.33 -11.11
N LEU A 123 4.65 -11.95 -12.13
CA LEU A 123 5.85 -12.76 -11.99
C LEU A 123 7.10 -11.94 -12.38
N LYS A 124 8.28 -12.33 -11.88
CA LYS A 124 9.56 -11.65 -12.20
C LYS A 124 9.85 -11.51 -13.69
N LYS A 125 9.29 -12.41 -14.52
CA LYS A 125 9.44 -12.38 -15.99
C LYS A 125 8.57 -11.31 -16.67
N ASP A 126 7.55 -10.79 -16.01
CA ASP A 126 6.57 -9.84 -16.56
C ASP A 126 7.10 -8.40 -16.53
N LYS A 127 8.22 -8.14 -17.22
CA LYS A 127 8.86 -6.82 -17.17
C LYS A 127 8.08 -5.71 -17.89
N ASN A 128 7.38 -6.05 -18.97
CA ASN A 128 6.73 -5.08 -19.87
C ASN A 128 5.20 -5.13 -19.84
N ASP A 129 4.61 -6.14 -19.23
CA ASP A 129 3.16 -6.32 -19.11
C ASP A 129 2.78 -6.40 -17.64
N VAL A 130 2.70 -5.25 -17.01
CA VAL A 130 2.42 -5.13 -15.56
C VAL A 130 1.04 -4.57 -15.27
N LYS A 131 0.41 -3.97 -16.29
CA LYS A 131 -0.89 -3.33 -16.15
C LYS A 131 -1.93 -4.24 -15.51
N ASP A 132 -2.56 -3.73 -14.45
CA ASP A 132 -3.63 -4.40 -13.71
C ASP A 132 -3.25 -5.79 -13.14
N LYS A 133 -1.94 -6.10 -13.09
CA LYS A 133 -1.44 -7.28 -12.37
C LYS A 133 -1.25 -6.99 -10.90
N PHE A 134 -1.43 -8.01 -10.10
CA PHE A 134 -1.21 -7.94 -8.66
C PHE A 134 0.27 -8.21 -8.36
N CYS A 135 0.99 -7.17 -7.98
CA CYS A 135 2.36 -7.27 -7.49
C CYS A 135 2.33 -7.57 -5.99
N VAL A 136 2.71 -8.76 -5.60
CA VAL A 136 2.84 -9.08 -4.18
C VAL A 136 4.17 -8.48 -3.69
N ASN A 137 4.11 -7.20 -3.31
CA ASN A 137 5.26 -6.41 -2.93
C ASN A 137 5.83 -6.90 -1.59
N LEU A 138 4.95 -7.16 -0.63
CA LEU A 138 5.32 -7.69 0.68
C LEU A 138 4.35 -8.77 1.14
N ILE A 139 4.91 -9.91 1.55
CA ILE A 139 4.21 -10.92 2.37
C ILE A 139 4.98 -11.01 3.70
N ALA A 140 4.27 -10.82 4.80
CA ALA A 140 4.82 -10.95 6.14
C ALA A 140 4.03 -11.97 6.97
N GLU A 141 4.69 -12.58 7.92
CA GLU A 141 4.06 -13.37 8.99
C GLU A 141 3.77 -12.47 10.18
N GLU A 142 2.79 -12.80 11.00
CA GLU A 142 2.37 -11.97 12.13
C GLU A 142 3.54 -11.61 13.06
N ARG A 143 4.44 -12.55 13.35
CA ARG A 143 5.63 -12.34 14.18
C ARG A 143 6.78 -11.62 13.48
N GLY A 144 6.74 -11.52 12.16
CA GLY A 144 7.83 -11.03 11.33
C GLY A 144 7.63 -9.61 10.78
N ILE A 145 6.62 -8.88 11.23
CA ILE A 145 6.35 -7.53 10.74
C ILE A 145 7.32 -6.54 11.40
N VAL A 146 8.43 -6.33 10.73
CA VAL A 146 9.45 -5.33 11.14
C VAL A 146 9.79 -4.49 9.92
N PHE A 147 9.72 -3.18 10.07
CA PHE A 147 10.06 -2.22 9.02
C PHE A 147 11.29 -1.40 9.43
N ASP A 148 12.16 -1.15 8.47
CA ASP A 148 13.22 -0.18 8.65
C ASP A 148 12.62 1.22 8.81
N ASN A 149 13.23 2.02 9.68
CA ASN A 149 12.78 3.39 9.93
C ASN A 149 13.30 4.35 8.86
N ASP A 150 12.88 4.13 7.63
CA ASP A 150 13.19 4.99 6.48
C ASP A 150 11.93 5.65 5.91
N ILE A 151 12.14 6.64 5.04
CA ILE A 151 11.04 7.44 4.48
C ILE A 151 10.17 6.63 3.51
N PHE A 152 10.74 5.63 2.83
CA PHE A 152 10.01 4.80 1.89
C PHE A 152 9.01 3.91 2.63
N ASN A 153 9.45 3.14 3.63
CA ASN A 153 8.58 2.30 4.44
C ASN A 153 7.52 3.14 5.17
N PHE A 154 7.93 4.30 5.67
CA PHE A 154 7.00 5.24 6.30
C PHE A 154 5.90 5.68 5.31
N HIS A 155 6.26 6.05 4.07
CA HIS A 155 5.29 6.41 3.02
C HIS A 155 4.35 5.25 2.71
N GLU A 156 4.88 4.05 2.45
CA GLU A 156 4.09 2.87 2.12
C GLU A 156 3.04 2.54 3.19
N LEU A 157 3.44 2.61 4.47
CA LEU A 157 2.53 2.34 5.59
C LEU A 157 1.49 3.45 5.79
N MET A 158 1.86 4.73 5.64
CA MET A 158 0.94 5.85 5.84
C MET A 158 -0.15 5.93 4.77
N PHE A 159 0.12 5.44 3.57
CA PHE A 159 -0.82 5.41 2.46
C PHE A 159 -1.39 4.01 2.19
N LEU A 160 -1.06 3.03 3.03
CA LEU A 160 -1.61 1.68 2.95
C LEU A 160 -3.13 1.72 3.10
N LYS A 161 -3.84 1.16 2.11
CA LYS A 161 -5.31 1.06 2.13
C LYS A 161 -5.74 -0.36 2.40
N PRO A 162 -6.43 -0.62 3.52
CA PRO A 162 -6.94 -1.95 3.83
C PRO A 162 -8.04 -2.34 2.83
N VAL A 163 -7.99 -3.59 2.36
CA VAL A 163 -9.00 -4.19 1.49
C VAL A 163 -9.64 -5.40 2.15
N TYR A 164 -8.87 -6.11 2.97
CA TYR A 164 -9.37 -7.21 3.79
C TYR A 164 -8.92 -7.05 5.23
N ASN A 165 -9.84 -7.27 6.18
CA ASN A 165 -9.63 -7.20 7.62
C ASN A 165 -9.02 -5.86 8.09
N GLU A 166 -9.70 -4.76 7.77
CA GLU A 166 -9.28 -3.40 8.13
C GLU A 166 -8.90 -3.24 9.62
N LYS A 167 -9.57 -3.97 10.51
CA LYS A 167 -9.28 -3.91 11.95
C LYS A 167 -7.84 -4.32 12.28
N TYR A 168 -7.25 -5.16 11.45
CA TYR A 168 -5.87 -5.62 11.61
C TYR A 168 -4.82 -4.51 11.42
N MET A 169 -5.16 -3.43 10.71
CA MET A 169 -4.30 -2.24 10.56
C MET A 169 -3.77 -1.68 11.89
N ARG A 170 -4.47 -1.94 12.98
CA ARG A 170 -4.05 -1.47 14.32
C ARG A 170 -2.89 -2.28 14.91
N HIS A 171 -2.55 -3.40 14.28
CA HIS A 171 -1.47 -4.30 14.71
C HIS A 171 -0.22 -4.18 13.81
N ILE A 172 -0.32 -3.44 12.71
CA ILE A 172 0.76 -3.07 11.81
C ILE A 172 1.35 -1.72 12.22
#